data_335370ddd1d7090bfddea6b37d9f9779
#
_entry.id   335370ddd1d7090bfddea6b37d9f9779
#
_cell.length_a   1.000
_cell.length_b   1.000
_cell.length_c   1.000
_cell.angle_alpha   90.00
_cell.angle_beta   90.00
_cell.angle_gamma   90.00
#
_symmetry.space_group_name_H-M   'P 1'
#
loop_
_entity.id
_entity.type
_entity.pdbx_description
1 polymer ?
#
loop_
_entity_poly.entity_id
_entity_poly.type
_entity_poly.pdbx_seq_one_letter_code
_entity_poly.pdbx_strand_id
1 'polypeptide(L)'
;MLTLLFNVLVSASPKELAGDVGALRGVVNNVSSALGAAFSSVVAVGLLSFFIISAFNLSDLPPILRYEINFDKIDFVSNDQLKTVLSQTSATPAEVDVAVLINAAARLRALKATFLIVAAISLLSIFPSLRLPGYKPGELSVEELTHDHPPSGAPAGT
;
A
#
# COMPACT_ATOMS: atom_id res chain seq x y z
N MET A 1 9.41 -11.95 -10.73
CA MET A 1 8.77 -12.99 -9.91
C MET A 1 7.29 -13.22 -10.22
N LEU A 2 6.46 -12.19 -10.32
CA LEU A 2 5.04 -12.34 -10.71
C LEU A 2 4.84 -13.12 -12.01
N THR A 3 5.67 -12.88 -13.02
CA THR A 3 5.59 -13.55 -14.34
C THR A 3 5.80 -15.06 -14.24
N LEU A 4 6.73 -15.50 -13.40
CA LEU A 4 7.00 -16.93 -13.19
C LEU A 4 5.85 -17.63 -12.49
N LEU A 5 5.27 -17.01 -11.46
CA LEU A 5 4.11 -17.53 -10.73
C LEU A 5 2.92 -17.70 -11.66
N PHE A 6 2.68 -16.72 -12.55
CA PHE A 6 1.60 -16.80 -13.53
C PHE A 6 1.85 -17.81 -14.63
N ASN A 7 3.09 -17.97 -15.08
CA ASN A 7 3.41 -19.03 -16.04
C ASN A 7 3.11 -20.42 -15.45
N VAL A 8 3.44 -20.64 -14.17
CA VAL A 8 3.10 -21.88 -13.48
C VAL A 8 1.59 -22.05 -13.38
N LEU A 9 0.86 -21.00 -13.00
CA LEU A 9 -0.60 -21.04 -12.86
C LEU A 9 -1.30 -21.34 -14.19
N VAL A 10 -0.87 -20.70 -15.28
CA VAL A 10 -1.41 -20.94 -16.63
C VAL A 10 -1.04 -22.33 -17.12
N SER A 11 0.18 -22.80 -16.83
CA SER A 11 0.61 -24.13 -17.24
C SER A 11 -0.09 -25.26 -16.46
N ALA A 12 -0.53 -24.98 -15.23
CA ALA A 12 -1.29 -25.91 -14.40
C ALA A 12 -2.81 -25.87 -14.65
N SER A 13 -3.30 -24.91 -15.45
CA SER A 13 -4.72 -24.76 -15.73
C SER A 13 -5.10 -25.50 -17.02
N PRO A 14 -6.30 -26.09 -17.09
CA PRO A 14 -6.86 -26.61 -18.33
C PRO A 14 -6.88 -25.52 -19.41
N LYS A 15 -6.64 -25.89 -20.66
CA LYS A 15 -6.57 -24.93 -21.79
C LYS A 15 -7.81 -24.07 -21.93
N GLU A 16 -8.97 -24.63 -21.59
CA GLU A 16 -10.28 -23.96 -21.62
C GLU A 16 -10.35 -22.80 -20.61
N LEU A 17 -9.64 -22.87 -19.49
CA LEU A 17 -9.65 -21.90 -18.42
C LEU A 17 -8.48 -20.89 -18.50
N ALA A 18 -7.61 -21.01 -19.48
CA ALA A 18 -6.44 -20.14 -19.62
C ALA A 18 -6.83 -18.65 -19.73
N GLY A 19 -7.98 -18.35 -20.37
CA GLY A 19 -8.54 -16.99 -20.46
C GLY A 19 -8.98 -16.46 -19.09
N ASP A 20 -9.64 -17.28 -18.29
CA ASP A 20 -10.14 -16.92 -16.95
C ASP A 20 -8.98 -16.67 -15.98
N VAL A 21 -7.93 -17.47 -16.06
CA VAL A 21 -6.70 -17.26 -15.26
C VAL A 21 -6.03 -15.93 -15.64
N GLY A 22 -6.02 -15.58 -16.92
CA GLY A 22 -5.52 -14.27 -17.38
C GLY A 22 -6.35 -13.09 -16.85
N ALA A 23 -7.68 -13.22 -16.88
CA ALA A 23 -8.60 -12.22 -16.34
C ALA A 23 -8.43 -12.09 -14.80
N LEU A 24 -8.37 -13.19 -14.09
CA LEU A 24 -8.14 -13.22 -12.64
C LEU A 24 -6.82 -12.51 -12.27
N ARG A 25 -5.76 -12.73 -13.04
CA ARG A 25 -4.50 -12.01 -12.88
C ARG A 25 -4.69 -10.50 -12.94
N GLY A 26 -5.44 -10.02 -13.95
CA GLY A 26 -5.70 -8.59 -14.12
C GLY A 26 -6.44 -8.02 -12.91
N VAL A 27 -7.48 -8.70 -12.45
CA VAL A 27 -8.27 -8.29 -11.28
C VAL A 27 -7.40 -8.26 -10.02
N VAL A 28 -6.68 -9.33 -9.72
CA VAL A 28 -5.82 -9.41 -8.53
C VAL A 28 -4.75 -8.32 -8.54
N ASN A 29 -4.11 -8.07 -9.69
CA ASN A 29 -3.09 -7.02 -9.80
C ASN A 29 -3.67 -5.63 -9.55
N ASN A 30 -4.83 -5.31 -10.14
CA ASN A 30 -5.47 -4.01 -9.99
C ASN A 30 -5.98 -3.79 -8.57
N VAL A 31 -6.64 -4.79 -7.98
CA VAL A 31 -7.14 -4.72 -6.59
C VAL A 31 -5.98 -4.57 -5.62
N SER A 32 -4.92 -5.36 -5.78
CA SER A 32 -3.73 -5.26 -4.91
C SER A 32 -3.05 -3.90 -5.01
N SER A 33 -2.95 -3.34 -6.23
CA SER A 33 -2.37 -2.01 -6.44
C SER A 33 -3.23 -0.92 -5.81
N ALA A 34 -4.55 -0.99 -5.97
CA ALA A 34 -5.48 -0.02 -5.39
C ALA A 34 -5.45 -0.07 -3.85
N LEU A 35 -5.49 -1.26 -3.27
CA LEU A 35 -5.41 -1.45 -1.82
C LEU A 35 -4.06 -0.98 -1.27
N GLY A 36 -2.96 -1.30 -1.97
CA GLY A 36 -1.62 -0.87 -1.58
C GLY A 36 -1.48 0.66 -1.59
N ALA A 37 -1.99 1.32 -2.62
CA ALA A 37 -1.99 2.77 -2.71
C ALA A 37 -2.85 3.41 -1.61
N ALA A 38 -4.07 2.92 -1.40
CA ALA A 38 -4.97 3.42 -0.36
C ALA A 38 -4.35 3.25 1.03
N PHE A 39 -3.82 2.07 1.35
CA PHE A 39 -3.15 1.80 2.63
C PHE A 39 -1.95 2.74 2.84
N SER A 40 -1.08 2.87 1.84
CA SER A 40 0.10 3.74 1.93
C SER A 40 -0.28 5.19 2.15
N SER A 41 -1.35 5.67 1.50
CA SER A 41 -1.86 7.03 1.67
C SER A 41 -2.38 7.27 3.09
N VAL A 42 -3.20 6.36 3.61
CA VAL A 42 -3.75 6.46 4.98
C VAL A 42 -2.63 6.46 6.02
N VAL A 43 -1.64 5.57 5.87
CA VAL A 43 -0.49 5.52 6.77
C VAL A 43 0.33 6.80 6.69
N ALA A 44 0.61 7.31 5.48
CA ALA A 44 1.39 8.52 5.30
C ALA A 44 0.72 9.75 5.91
N VAL A 45 -0.58 9.95 5.66
CA VAL A 45 -1.37 11.07 6.22
C VAL A 45 -1.48 10.94 7.73
N GLY A 46 -1.79 9.74 8.24
CA GLY A 46 -1.89 9.51 9.68
C GLY A 46 -0.58 9.77 10.43
N LEU A 47 0.56 9.33 9.89
CA LEU A 47 1.87 9.61 10.47
C LEU A 47 2.23 11.10 10.37
N LEU A 48 1.89 11.75 9.26
CA LEU A 48 2.12 13.19 9.12
C LEU A 48 1.36 13.96 10.19
N SER A 49 0.07 13.70 10.34
CA SER A 49 -0.78 14.33 11.37
C SER A 49 -0.22 14.07 12.78
N PHE A 50 0.14 12.83 13.07
CA PHE A 50 0.74 12.46 14.35
C PHE A 50 2.03 13.23 14.65
N PHE A 51 2.96 13.32 13.70
CA PHE A 51 4.23 14.02 13.91
C PHE A 51 4.04 15.53 13.98
N ILE A 52 3.13 16.11 13.21
CA ILE A 52 2.81 17.53 13.29
C ILE A 52 2.23 17.86 14.68
N ILE A 53 1.18 17.16 15.10
CA ILE A 53 0.55 17.38 16.40
C ILE A 53 1.55 17.21 17.54
N SER A 54 2.37 16.15 17.48
CA SER A 54 3.39 15.90 18.50
C SER A 54 4.43 17.02 18.55
N ALA A 55 4.88 17.51 17.39
CA ALA A 55 5.87 18.57 17.33
C ALA A 55 5.32 19.92 17.81
N PHE A 56 4.06 20.25 17.49
CA PHE A 56 3.40 21.45 17.99
C PHE A 56 3.17 21.37 19.51
N ASN A 57 2.83 20.20 20.05
CA ASN A 57 2.64 20.04 21.49
C ASN A 57 3.95 20.19 22.30
N LEU A 58 5.08 19.91 21.68
CA LEU A 58 6.41 20.04 22.29
C LEU A 58 7.04 21.41 22.02
N SER A 59 6.42 22.27 21.20
CA SER A 59 6.94 23.60 20.91
C SER A 59 6.37 24.64 21.87
N ASP A 60 7.16 25.68 22.16
CA ASP A 60 6.75 26.84 22.98
C ASP A 60 5.87 27.83 22.22
N LEU A 61 5.19 27.39 21.14
CA LEU A 61 4.30 28.23 20.36
C LEU A 61 3.05 28.62 21.16
N PRO A 62 2.56 29.87 21.03
CA PRO A 62 1.38 30.36 21.74
C PRO A 62 0.17 29.44 21.50
N PRO A 63 -0.64 29.17 22.55
CA PRO A 63 -1.82 28.30 22.42
C PRO A 63 -2.83 28.76 21.37
N ILE A 64 -2.90 30.06 21.09
CA ILE A 64 -3.81 30.63 20.11
C ILE A 64 -3.55 30.10 18.68
N LEU A 65 -2.28 29.89 18.32
CA LEU A 65 -1.93 29.33 17.02
C LEU A 65 -2.34 27.86 16.85
N ARG A 66 -2.53 27.14 17.96
CA ARG A 66 -3.05 25.75 17.95
C ARG A 66 -4.54 25.70 17.59
N TYR A 67 -5.32 26.73 17.90
CA TYR A 67 -6.74 26.82 17.56
C TYR A 67 -6.97 27.30 16.12
N GLU A 68 -6.09 28.12 15.59
CA GLU A 68 -6.20 28.63 14.21
C GLU A 68 -5.78 27.58 13.17
N ILE A 69 -4.90 26.65 13.56
CA ILE A 69 -4.52 25.51 12.71
C ILE A 69 -5.61 24.46 12.81
N ASN A 70 -6.47 24.40 11.80
CA ASN A 70 -7.49 23.35 11.69
C ASN A 70 -6.83 22.03 11.31
N PHE A 71 -6.53 21.21 12.33
CA PHE A 71 -5.86 19.92 12.17
C PHE A 71 -6.67 18.90 11.33
N ASP A 72 -7.99 19.09 11.17
CA ASP A 72 -8.84 18.26 10.31
C ASP A 72 -8.59 18.47 8.81
N LYS A 73 -7.90 19.56 8.45
CA LYS A 73 -7.52 19.91 7.07
C LYS A 73 -6.02 19.79 6.83
N ILE A 74 -5.30 19.03 7.65
CA ILE A 74 -3.88 18.75 7.41
C ILE A 74 -3.76 17.77 6.24
N ASP A 75 -4.01 18.25 5.05
CA ASP A 75 -3.44 17.71 3.84
C ASP A 75 -1.95 18.05 3.79
N PHE A 76 -1.22 17.44 2.87
CA PHE A 76 0.21 17.71 2.64
C PHE A 76 0.44 19.19 2.23
N VAL A 77 0.15 20.12 3.15
CA VAL A 77 0.31 21.55 2.92
C VAL A 77 1.79 21.85 2.65
N SER A 78 2.10 22.46 1.53
CA SER A 78 3.47 22.86 1.20
C SER A 78 3.98 23.92 2.19
N ASN A 79 5.29 24.01 2.37
CA ASN A 79 5.88 25.04 3.24
C ASN A 79 5.49 26.45 2.79
N ASP A 80 5.36 26.68 1.48
CA ASP A 80 4.96 27.98 0.93
C ASP A 80 3.50 28.32 1.23
N GLN A 81 2.61 27.34 1.11
CA GLN A 81 1.21 27.51 1.51
C GLN A 81 1.08 27.78 3.00
N LEU A 82 1.81 27.02 3.85
CA LEU A 82 1.82 27.23 5.29
C LEU A 82 2.32 28.63 5.62
N LYS A 83 3.42 29.08 5.00
CA LYS A 83 3.95 30.42 5.17
C LYS A 83 2.95 31.49 4.76
N THR A 84 2.26 31.31 3.63
CA THR A 84 1.25 32.25 3.12
C THR A 84 0.07 32.35 4.08
N VAL A 85 -0.44 31.22 4.58
CA VAL A 85 -1.58 31.19 5.52
C VAL A 85 -1.19 31.85 6.84
N LEU A 86 -0.03 31.49 7.41
CA LEU A 86 0.43 32.04 8.68
C LEU A 86 0.77 33.53 8.60
N SER A 87 1.24 34.02 7.46
CA SER A 87 1.49 35.46 7.27
C SER A 87 0.21 36.31 7.25
N GLN A 88 -0.96 35.68 7.11
CA GLN A 88 -2.28 36.34 7.20
C GLN A 88 -2.85 36.30 8.63
N THR A 89 -2.16 35.65 9.56
CA THR A 89 -2.54 35.59 10.99
C THR A 89 -1.76 36.61 11.81
N SER A 90 -2.00 36.65 13.11
CA SER A 90 -1.24 37.50 14.06
C SER A 90 0.15 36.96 14.39
N ALA A 91 0.63 35.89 13.71
CA ALA A 91 1.90 35.28 13.97
C ALA A 91 3.08 36.18 13.57
N THR A 92 4.09 36.26 14.43
CA THR A 92 5.33 36.97 14.12
C THR A 92 6.13 36.24 13.06
N PRO A 93 6.99 36.91 12.28
CA PRO A 93 7.85 36.26 11.29
C PRO A 93 8.70 35.13 11.86
N ALA A 94 9.16 35.24 13.10
CA ALA A 94 9.94 34.21 13.79
C ALA A 94 9.08 32.95 14.07
N GLU A 95 7.83 33.12 14.49
CA GLU A 95 6.90 32.01 14.71
C GLU A 95 6.54 31.32 13.40
N VAL A 96 6.38 32.07 12.31
CA VAL A 96 6.16 31.49 10.96
C VAL A 96 7.32 30.62 10.54
N ASP A 97 8.57 31.10 10.71
CA ASP A 97 9.76 30.32 10.34
C ASP A 97 9.88 29.04 11.20
N VAL A 98 9.60 29.11 12.50
CA VAL A 98 9.57 27.93 13.37
C VAL A 98 8.49 26.94 12.93
N ALA A 99 7.29 27.39 12.61
CA ALA A 99 6.21 26.54 12.14
C ALA A 99 6.56 25.84 10.82
N VAL A 100 7.19 26.54 9.89
CA VAL A 100 7.68 25.97 8.62
C VAL A 100 8.75 24.90 8.86
N LEU A 101 9.68 25.13 9.77
CA LEU A 101 10.71 24.14 10.14
C LEU A 101 10.08 22.89 10.77
N ILE A 102 9.11 23.07 11.67
CA ILE A 102 8.35 21.97 12.28
C ILE A 102 7.64 21.15 11.21
N ASN A 103 6.94 21.81 10.29
CA ASN A 103 6.24 21.14 9.19
C ASN A 103 7.21 20.35 8.30
N ALA A 104 8.33 20.92 7.91
CA ALA A 104 9.35 20.26 7.09
C ALA A 104 9.92 19.02 7.81
N ALA A 105 10.26 19.14 9.09
CA ALA A 105 10.79 18.05 9.89
C ALA A 105 9.75 16.94 10.10
N ALA A 106 8.49 17.28 10.37
CA ALA A 106 7.40 16.34 10.52
C ALA A 106 7.14 15.56 9.23
N ARG A 107 7.12 16.24 8.09
CA ARG A 107 6.97 15.60 6.76
C ARG A 107 8.09 14.61 6.46
N LEU A 108 9.34 14.97 6.75
CA LEU A 108 10.47 14.08 6.55
C LEU A 108 10.39 12.85 7.45
N ARG A 109 10.00 13.03 8.72
CA ARG A 109 9.81 11.91 9.67
C ARG A 109 8.66 11.00 9.24
N ALA A 110 7.53 11.58 8.84
CA ALA A 110 6.38 10.83 8.33
C ALA A 110 6.74 10.00 7.10
N LEU A 111 7.44 10.60 6.14
CA LEU A 111 7.88 9.94 4.93
C LEU A 111 8.82 8.75 5.25
N LYS A 112 9.85 8.98 6.09
CA LYS A 112 10.76 7.91 6.52
C LYS A 112 10.03 6.78 7.23
N ALA A 113 9.11 7.09 8.15
CA ALA A 113 8.32 6.09 8.87
C ALA A 113 7.40 5.29 7.93
N THR A 114 6.75 5.95 6.99
CA THR A 114 5.92 5.29 5.96
C THR A 114 6.75 4.31 5.13
N PHE A 115 7.92 4.74 4.64
CA PHE A 115 8.81 3.85 3.90
C PHE A 115 9.30 2.66 4.72
N LEU A 116 9.61 2.85 6.00
CA LEU A 116 10.01 1.75 6.90
C LEU A 116 8.87 0.76 7.11
N ILE A 117 7.64 1.24 7.29
CA ILE A 117 6.45 0.36 7.44
C ILE A 117 6.22 -0.45 6.16
N VAL A 118 6.24 0.21 5.00
CA VAL A 118 6.06 -0.47 3.70
C VAL A 118 7.19 -1.47 3.45
N ALA A 119 8.44 -1.12 3.79
CA ALA A 119 9.58 -2.03 3.69
C ALA A 119 9.42 -3.24 4.61
N ALA A 120 8.97 -3.05 5.85
CA ALA A 120 8.71 -4.14 6.79
C ALA A 120 7.63 -5.09 6.27
N ILE A 121 6.52 -4.55 5.73
CA ILE A 121 5.45 -5.35 5.12
C ILE A 121 5.99 -6.13 3.91
N SER A 122 6.84 -5.49 3.08
CA SER A 122 7.46 -6.14 1.93
C SER A 122 8.38 -7.28 2.35
N LEU A 123 9.14 -7.12 3.42
CA LEU A 123 9.98 -8.19 3.99
C LEU A 123 9.13 -9.34 4.54
N LEU A 124 8.03 -9.03 5.22
CA LEU A 124 7.10 -10.06 5.71
C LEU A 124 6.50 -10.90 4.57
N SER A 125 6.32 -10.33 3.38
CA SER A 125 5.81 -11.06 2.21
C SER A 125 6.78 -12.12 1.68
N ILE A 126 8.05 -12.10 2.08
CA ILE A 126 9.04 -13.13 1.71
C ILE A 126 8.69 -14.46 2.41
N PHE A 127 8.16 -14.42 3.63
CA PHE A 127 7.83 -15.62 4.41
C PHE A 127 6.87 -16.58 3.70
N PRO A 128 5.71 -16.14 3.21
CA PRO A 128 4.82 -17.00 2.44
C PRO A 128 5.45 -17.44 1.11
N SER A 129 6.32 -16.63 0.49
CA SER A 129 7.00 -16.98 -0.75
C SER A 129 7.97 -18.16 -0.59
N LEU A 130 8.58 -18.30 0.59
CA LEU A 130 9.49 -19.42 0.89
C LEU A 130 8.75 -20.75 1.09
N ARG A 131 7.42 -20.70 1.32
CA ARG A 131 6.58 -21.91 1.48
C ARG A 131 5.91 -22.34 0.19
N LEU A 132 6.11 -21.62 -0.91
CA LEU A 132 5.60 -22.04 -2.22
C LEU A 132 6.34 -23.30 -2.67
N PRO A 133 5.61 -24.35 -3.10
CA PRO A 133 6.23 -25.54 -3.64
C PRO A 133 7.02 -25.20 -4.92
N GLY A 134 8.24 -25.70 -5.02
CA GLY A 134 9.12 -25.49 -6.16
C GLY A 134 8.77 -26.46 -7.30
N TYR A 135 7.72 -26.18 -8.05
CA TYR A 135 7.39 -26.94 -9.25
C TYR A 135 8.43 -26.67 -10.34
N LYS A 136 9.00 -27.74 -10.92
CA LYS A 136 9.83 -27.62 -12.11
C LYS A 136 8.95 -27.44 -13.34
N PRO A 137 9.36 -26.62 -14.32
CA PRO A 137 8.65 -26.51 -15.59
C PRO A 137 8.49 -27.89 -16.24
N GLY A 138 7.26 -28.34 -16.49
CA GLY A 138 6.96 -29.64 -17.08
C GLY A 138 6.63 -30.77 -16.10
N GLU A 139 6.68 -30.54 -14.78
CA GLU A 139 6.40 -31.56 -13.77
C GLU A 139 4.87 -31.75 -13.50
N LEU A 140 4.07 -30.78 -13.91
CA LEU A 140 2.62 -30.90 -13.91
C LEU A 140 2.15 -31.45 -15.25
N SER A 141 2.14 -32.78 -15.39
CA SER A 141 1.50 -33.43 -16.52
C SER A 141 -0.02 -33.30 -16.33
N VAL A 142 -0.70 -32.77 -17.32
CA VAL A 142 -2.18 -32.61 -17.39
C VAL A 142 -2.89 -33.95 -17.20
N GLU A 143 -2.16 -35.04 -17.37
CA GLU A 143 -2.64 -36.42 -17.29
C GLU A 143 -3.00 -36.86 -15.85
N GLU A 144 -2.34 -36.31 -14.85
CA GLU A 144 -2.58 -36.65 -13.45
C GLU A 144 -3.85 -35.99 -12.87
N LEU A 145 -4.26 -34.86 -13.44
CA LEU A 145 -5.48 -34.15 -13.06
C LEU A 145 -6.76 -34.73 -13.68
N THR A 146 -6.63 -35.53 -14.73
CA THR A 146 -7.76 -36.17 -15.41
C THR A 146 -8.12 -37.54 -14.82
N HIS A 147 -7.22 -38.15 -14.05
CA HIS A 147 -7.46 -39.47 -13.46
C HIS A 147 -8.38 -39.44 -12.21
N ASP A 148 -8.61 -38.28 -11.61
CA ASP A 148 -9.46 -38.17 -10.40
C ASP A 148 -10.94 -37.91 -10.70
N HIS A 149 -11.32 -37.83 -11.99
CA HIS A 149 -12.73 -37.81 -12.39
C HIS A 149 -13.02 -39.00 -13.27
N PRO A 150 -13.64 -40.07 -12.70
CA PRO A 150 -14.17 -41.12 -13.56
C PRO A 150 -15.24 -40.54 -14.49
N PRO A 151 -15.24 -40.90 -15.78
CA PRO A 151 -16.23 -40.41 -16.73
C PRO A 151 -17.63 -40.73 -16.24
N SER A 152 -18.32 -39.72 -15.74
CA SER A 152 -19.74 -39.77 -15.44
C SER A 152 -20.49 -39.88 -16.77
N GLY A 153 -21.01 -41.07 -17.07
CA GLY A 153 -21.98 -41.22 -18.14
C GLY A 153 -21.67 -42.32 -19.16
N ALA A 154 -21.68 -43.58 -18.74
CA ALA A 154 -22.08 -44.65 -19.65
C ALA A 154 -23.63 -44.66 -19.70
N PRO A 155 -24.28 -44.48 -20.88
CA PRO A 155 -25.71 -44.70 -20.98
C PRO A 155 -25.96 -46.20 -20.79
N ALA A 156 -26.83 -46.55 -19.84
CA ALA A 156 -27.39 -47.89 -19.72
C ALA A 156 -28.16 -48.20 -21.02
N GLY A 157 -27.53 -49.02 -21.86
CA GLY A 157 -28.16 -49.60 -23.03
C GLY A 157 -29.17 -50.68 -22.58
N THR A 158 -30.33 -50.56 -23.13
CA THR A 158 -31.48 -51.49 -23.10
C THR A 158 -31.11 -52.91 -23.47
#